data_e6d640929696acd0714f35a9901b2cd1
#
_entry.id   e6d640929696acd0714f35a9901b2cd1
#
_cell.length_a   1.000
_cell.length_b   1.000
_cell.length_c   1.000
_cell.angle_alpha   90.00
_cell.angle_beta   90.00
_cell.angle_gamma   90.00
#
_symmetry.space_group_name_H-M   'P 1'
#
loop_
_entity.id
_entity.type
_entity.pdbx_description
1 polymer ?
#
loop_
_entity_poly.entity_id
_entity_poly.type
_entity_poly.pdbx_seq_one_letter_code
_entity_poly.pdbx_strand_id
1 'polypeptide(L)'
;MSDWALKVNAVAAGVVVAFGFTMAWNPIPVSWAVLAGLGFTALLVWLGTTPKHVWAWACLFLGLESLSWPAVQMIKLQMSGVTEPNEDQMVELLHAGVFGVIFATFWLTFAYGVFRWIKRDESPEEPPPKR
;
A
#
# COMPACT_ATOMS: atom_id res chain seq x y z
N MET A 1 -12.18 -15.46 16.46
CA MET A 1 -11.76 -14.05 16.52
C MET A 1 -12.97 -13.15 16.29
N SER A 2 -13.12 -12.06 17.05
CA SER A 2 -14.29 -11.22 16.94
C SER A 2 -14.25 -10.35 15.67
N ASP A 3 -15.39 -10.16 15.02
CA ASP A 3 -15.55 -9.26 13.87
C ASP A 3 -15.07 -7.84 14.18
N TRP A 4 -15.12 -7.46 15.45
CA TRP A 4 -14.65 -6.15 15.89
C TRP A 4 -13.14 -5.98 15.67
N ALA A 5 -12.33 -6.97 16.01
CA ALA A 5 -10.89 -6.92 15.82
C ALA A 5 -10.52 -6.78 14.33
N LEU A 6 -11.22 -7.51 13.46
CA LEU A 6 -11.04 -7.38 12.02
C LEU A 6 -11.36 -5.97 11.53
N LYS A 7 -12.49 -5.43 11.95
CA LYS A 7 -12.93 -4.09 11.56
C LYS A 7 -11.98 -2.99 12.02
N VAL A 8 -11.51 -3.06 13.28
CA VAL A 8 -10.55 -2.09 13.82
C VAL A 8 -9.23 -2.12 13.04
N ASN A 9 -8.72 -3.32 12.76
CA ASN A 9 -7.50 -3.47 11.96
C ASN A 9 -7.70 -2.97 10.53
N ALA A 10 -8.86 -3.22 9.92
CA ALA A 10 -9.17 -2.72 8.59
C ALA A 10 -9.24 -1.19 8.53
N VAL A 11 -9.82 -0.55 9.54
CA VAL A 11 -9.86 0.92 9.65
C VAL A 11 -8.44 1.47 9.81
N ALA A 12 -7.65 0.91 10.72
CA ALA A 12 -6.27 1.34 10.93
C ALA A 12 -5.43 1.20 9.66
N ALA A 13 -5.51 0.05 9.01
CA ALA A 13 -4.80 -0.21 7.76
C ALA A 13 -5.28 0.70 6.63
N GLY A 14 -6.59 0.91 6.52
CA GLY A 14 -7.18 1.83 5.54
C GLY A 14 -6.70 3.27 5.70
N VAL A 15 -6.58 3.73 6.94
CA VAL A 15 -6.02 5.07 7.24
C VAL A 15 -4.55 5.15 6.80
N VAL A 16 -3.76 4.13 7.08
CA VAL A 16 -2.33 4.11 6.67
C VAL A 16 -2.20 4.12 5.15
N VAL A 17 -2.98 3.31 4.44
CA VAL A 17 -2.97 3.26 2.96
C VAL A 17 -3.44 4.58 2.37
N ALA A 18 -4.51 5.17 2.92
CA ALA A 18 -5.00 6.48 2.49
C ALA A 18 -3.96 7.59 2.73
N PHE A 19 -3.25 7.54 3.84
CA PHE A 19 -2.16 8.48 4.11
C PHE A 19 -1.05 8.38 3.05
N GLY A 20 -0.63 7.18 2.69
CA GLY A 20 0.32 6.95 1.60
C GLY A 20 -0.20 7.49 0.26
N PHE A 21 -1.48 7.27 -0.04
CA PHE A 21 -2.12 7.81 -1.24
C PHE A 21 -2.11 9.34 -1.25
N THR A 22 -2.44 9.99 -0.13
CA THR A 22 -2.43 11.45 -0.05
C THR A 22 -1.03 12.03 -0.18
N MET A 23 -0.01 11.35 0.33
CA MET A 23 1.38 11.78 0.16
C MET A 23 1.82 11.72 -1.32
N ALA A 24 1.42 10.68 -2.03
CA ALA A 24 1.75 10.54 -3.45
C ALA A 24 1.05 11.59 -4.32
N TRP A 25 -0.20 11.91 -4.02
CA TRP A 25 -1.03 12.82 -4.81
C TRP A 25 -1.16 14.23 -4.21
N ASN A 26 -0.36 14.57 -3.22
CA ASN A 26 -0.42 15.88 -2.59
C ASN A 26 -0.17 17.04 -3.62
N PRO A 27 -0.93 18.16 -3.60
CA PRO A 27 -2.06 18.44 -2.68
C PRO A 27 -3.38 17.89 -3.20
N ILE A 28 -4.13 17.22 -2.34
CA ILE A 28 -5.51 16.81 -2.64
C ILE A 28 -6.46 17.36 -1.55
N PRO A 29 -7.73 17.64 -1.89
CA PRO A 29 -8.73 18.05 -0.90
C PRO A 29 -8.93 16.99 0.17
N VAL A 30 -9.23 17.43 1.40
CA VAL A 30 -9.52 16.53 2.54
C VAL A 30 -10.68 15.57 2.22
N SER A 31 -11.67 16.01 1.45
CA SER A 31 -12.80 15.18 1.02
C SER A 31 -12.33 13.94 0.24
N TRP A 32 -11.38 14.09 -0.65
CA TRP A 32 -10.80 12.98 -1.40
C TRP A 32 -9.98 12.03 -0.51
N ALA A 33 -9.26 12.59 0.47
CA ALA A 33 -8.52 11.79 1.44
C ALA A 33 -9.48 10.92 2.27
N VAL A 34 -10.59 11.47 2.72
CA VAL A 34 -11.63 10.75 3.46
C VAL A 34 -12.27 9.67 2.60
N LEU A 35 -12.61 9.98 1.34
CA LEU A 35 -13.16 9.00 0.40
C LEU A 35 -12.18 7.87 0.14
N ALA A 36 -10.89 8.18 -0.05
CA ALA A 36 -9.85 7.17 -0.21
C ALA A 36 -9.76 6.27 1.04
N GLY A 37 -9.77 6.86 2.22
CA GLY A 37 -9.74 6.11 3.49
C GLY A 37 -10.93 5.15 3.63
N LEU A 38 -12.13 5.63 3.34
CA LEU A 38 -13.34 4.80 3.36
C LEU A 38 -13.29 3.70 2.30
N GLY A 39 -12.86 4.03 1.08
CA GLY A 39 -12.73 3.08 -0.01
C GLY A 39 -11.70 1.97 0.30
N PHE A 40 -10.53 2.32 0.78
CA PHE A 40 -9.52 1.35 1.15
C PHE A 40 -9.95 0.49 2.34
N THR A 41 -10.59 1.09 3.35
CA THR A 41 -11.15 0.34 4.48
C THR A 41 -12.18 -0.68 4.01
N ALA A 42 -13.12 -0.28 3.15
CA ALA A 42 -14.13 -1.18 2.60
C ALA A 42 -13.49 -2.31 1.78
N LEU A 43 -12.50 -1.98 0.96
CA LEU A 43 -11.76 -2.95 0.16
C LEU A 43 -11.00 -3.94 1.03
N LEU A 44 -10.35 -3.47 2.09
CA LEU A 44 -9.61 -4.32 3.02
C LEU A 44 -10.53 -5.23 3.82
N VAL A 45 -11.71 -4.77 4.22
CA VAL A 45 -12.74 -5.62 4.87
C VAL A 45 -13.21 -6.70 3.91
N TRP A 46 -13.37 -6.36 2.64
CA TRP A 46 -13.81 -7.31 1.62
C TRP A 46 -12.74 -8.36 1.30
N LEU A 47 -11.48 -7.94 1.16
CA LEU A 47 -10.35 -8.82 0.80
C LEU A 47 -9.83 -9.61 2.01
N GLY A 48 -9.87 -9.02 3.19
CA GLY A 48 -9.28 -9.60 4.39
C GLY A 48 -10.27 -10.48 5.16
N THR A 49 -9.92 -11.73 5.37
CA THR A 49 -10.69 -12.65 6.21
C THR A 49 -10.18 -12.67 7.66
N THR A 50 -8.94 -12.26 7.87
CA THR A 50 -8.29 -12.17 9.18
C THR A 50 -7.50 -10.87 9.27
N PRO A 51 -7.16 -10.38 10.49
CA PRO A 51 -6.29 -9.21 10.63
C PRO A 51 -4.95 -9.33 9.89
N LYS A 52 -4.38 -10.52 9.84
CA LYS A 52 -3.14 -10.77 9.07
C LYS A 52 -3.32 -10.51 7.58
N HIS A 53 -4.43 -10.98 7.00
CA HIS A 53 -4.78 -10.72 5.60
C HIS A 53 -4.96 -9.23 5.33
N VAL A 54 -5.64 -8.51 6.23
CA VAL A 54 -5.84 -7.06 6.11
C VAL A 54 -4.49 -6.34 6.02
N TRP A 55 -3.56 -6.64 6.90
CA TRP A 55 -2.24 -6.01 6.89
C TRP A 55 -1.38 -6.44 5.70
N ALA A 56 -1.50 -7.69 5.26
CA ALA A 56 -0.81 -8.16 4.05
C ALA A 56 -1.28 -7.39 2.82
N TRP A 57 -2.59 -7.21 2.65
CA TRP A 57 -3.15 -6.42 1.56
C TRP A 57 -2.79 -4.93 1.68
N ALA A 58 -2.80 -4.39 2.90
CA ALA A 58 -2.38 -3.00 3.14
C ALA A 58 -0.93 -2.77 2.73
N CYS A 59 -0.03 -3.68 3.09
CA CYS A 59 1.37 -3.61 2.68
C CYS A 59 1.54 -3.71 1.16
N LEU A 60 0.74 -4.56 0.50
CA LEU A 60 0.72 -4.66 -0.95
C LEU A 60 0.30 -3.33 -1.59
N PHE A 61 -0.77 -2.70 -1.10
CA PHE A 61 -1.21 -1.40 -1.60
C PHE A 61 -0.17 -0.31 -1.36
N LEU A 62 0.45 -0.28 -0.18
CA LEU A 62 1.54 0.67 0.11
C LEU A 62 2.73 0.49 -0.84
N GLY A 63 3.07 -0.74 -1.16
CA GLY A 63 4.12 -1.06 -2.13
C GLY A 63 3.77 -0.56 -3.53
N LEU A 64 2.54 -0.80 -3.98
CA LEU A 64 2.06 -0.33 -5.28
C LEU A 64 1.98 1.20 -5.34
N GLU A 65 1.52 1.85 -4.27
CA GLU A 65 1.51 3.31 -4.17
C GLU A 65 2.93 3.89 -4.25
N SER A 66 3.88 3.29 -3.53
CA SER A 66 5.28 3.70 -3.57
C SER A 66 5.90 3.54 -4.97
N LEU A 67 5.57 2.46 -5.65
CA LEU A 67 6.04 2.20 -7.01
C LEU A 67 5.42 3.17 -8.02
N SER A 68 4.17 3.58 -7.80
CA SER A 68 3.48 4.54 -8.68
C SER A 68 3.91 5.99 -8.44
N TRP A 69 4.57 6.30 -7.34
CA TRP A 69 4.95 7.66 -6.99
C TRP A 69 5.75 8.40 -8.09
N PRO A 70 6.82 7.82 -8.68
CA PRO A 70 7.51 8.49 -9.80
C PRO A 70 6.59 8.77 -10.98
N ALA A 71 5.71 7.83 -11.33
CA ALA A 71 4.75 8.00 -12.41
C ALA A 71 3.77 9.15 -12.13
N VAL A 72 3.28 9.27 -10.90
CA VAL A 72 2.41 10.36 -10.46
C VAL A 72 3.13 11.70 -10.59
N GLN A 73 4.40 11.79 -10.18
CA GLN A 73 5.17 13.01 -10.32
C GLN A 73 5.37 13.39 -11.79
N MET A 74 5.62 12.44 -12.65
CA MET A 74 5.73 12.69 -14.10
C MET A 74 4.41 13.21 -14.69
N ILE A 75 3.28 12.60 -14.31
CA ILE A 75 1.95 13.04 -14.74
C ILE A 75 1.68 14.48 -14.30
N LYS A 76 1.99 14.81 -13.05
CA LYS A 76 1.84 16.18 -12.52
C LYS A 76 2.64 17.20 -13.31
N LEU A 77 3.88 16.89 -13.69
CA LEU A 77 4.70 17.75 -14.51
C LEU A 77 4.10 17.96 -15.91
N GLN A 78 3.60 16.90 -16.53
CA GLN A 78 2.94 17.00 -17.83
C GLN A 78 1.67 17.85 -17.77
N MET A 79 0.86 17.66 -16.72
CA MET A 79 -0.37 18.43 -16.51
C MET A 79 -0.10 19.91 -16.25
N SER A 80 1.06 20.28 -15.69
CA SER A 80 1.46 21.68 -15.49
C SER A 80 2.02 22.35 -16.75
N GLY A 81 2.10 21.64 -17.87
CA GLY A 81 2.57 22.17 -19.15
C GLY A 81 4.08 22.29 -19.27
N VAL A 82 4.83 21.67 -18.36
CA VAL A 82 6.29 21.65 -18.40
C VAL A 82 6.76 20.67 -19.47
N THR A 83 7.40 21.18 -20.52
CA THR A 83 7.97 20.36 -21.60
C THR A 83 9.38 19.88 -21.28
N GLU A 84 10.16 20.72 -20.60
CA GLU A 84 11.51 20.39 -20.14
C GLU A 84 11.58 20.71 -18.64
N PRO A 85 11.75 19.67 -17.78
CA PRO A 85 11.88 19.90 -16.36
C PRO A 85 13.21 20.63 -16.06
N ASN A 86 13.17 21.61 -15.14
CA ASN A 86 14.37 22.27 -14.65
C ASN A 86 15.15 21.34 -13.71
N GLU A 87 16.32 21.80 -13.25
CA GLU A 87 17.19 21.01 -12.40
C GLU A 87 16.52 20.57 -11.10
N ASP A 88 15.76 21.46 -10.43
CA ASP A 88 15.04 21.16 -9.20
C ASP A 88 13.95 20.10 -9.43
N GLN A 89 13.22 20.20 -10.54
CA GLN A 89 12.19 19.23 -10.92
C GLN A 89 12.79 17.86 -11.24
N MET A 90 13.96 17.84 -11.90
CA MET A 90 14.70 16.60 -12.17
C MET A 90 15.17 15.92 -10.89
N VAL A 91 15.67 16.69 -9.92
CA VAL A 91 16.07 16.19 -8.61
C VAL A 91 14.86 15.60 -7.87
N GLU A 92 13.71 16.29 -7.92
CA GLU A 92 12.48 15.79 -7.31
C GLU A 92 12.01 14.47 -7.93
N LEU A 93 12.04 14.36 -9.26
CA LEU A 93 11.73 13.11 -9.97
C LEU A 93 12.69 11.99 -9.61
N LEU A 94 13.98 12.29 -9.51
CA LEU A 94 14.99 11.32 -9.13
C LEU A 94 14.76 10.81 -7.70
N HIS A 95 14.48 11.71 -6.75
CA HIS A 95 14.13 11.34 -5.38
C HIS A 95 12.88 10.47 -5.35
N ALA A 96 11.82 10.83 -6.06
CA ALA A 96 10.61 10.04 -6.15
C ALA A 96 10.88 8.63 -6.70
N GLY A 97 11.72 8.55 -7.73
CA GLY A 97 12.12 7.26 -8.31
C GLY A 97 12.90 6.38 -7.34
N VAL A 98 13.94 6.93 -6.73
CA VAL A 98 14.81 6.18 -5.80
C VAL A 98 14.04 5.76 -4.55
N PHE A 99 13.39 6.71 -3.86
CA PHE A 99 12.63 6.40 -2.65
C PHE A 99 11.40 5.56 -2.94
N GLY A 100 10.74 5.79 -4.07
CA GLY A 100 9.60 4.97 -4.50
C GLY A 100 9.99 3.49 -4.65
N VAL A 101 11.11 3.22 -5.31
CA VAL A 101 11.61 1.85 -5.49
C VAL A 101 12.04 1.23 -4.15
N ILE A 102 12.74 1.98 -3.29
CA ILE A 102 13.16 1.51 -1.98
C ILE A 102 11.95 1.15 -1.12
N PHE A 103 10.97 2.05 -1.00
CA PHE A 103 9.77 1.80 -0.20
C PHE A 103 8.90 0.70 -0.81
N ALA A 104 8.79 0.66 -2.14
CA ALA A 104 8.07 -0.43 -2.82
C ALA A 104 8.71 -1.78 -2.53
N THR A 105 10.02 -1.89 -2.62
CA THR A 105 10.75 -3.12 -2.31
C THR A 105 10.50 -3.55 -0.86
N PHE A 106 10.58 -2.61 0.07
CA PHE A 106 10.31 -2.87 1.49
C PHE A 106 8.89 -3.40 1.71
N TRP A 107 7.88 -2.67 1.23
CA TRP A 107 6.48 -3.02 1.46
C TRP A 107 6.06 -4.29 0.73
N LEU A 108 6.52 -4.49 -0.51
CA LEU A 108 6.19 -5.69 -1.29
C LEU A 108 6.87 -6.93 -0.71
N THR A 109 8.10 -6.81 -0.23
CA THR A 109 8.80 -7.92 0.45
C THR A 109 8.08 -8.27 1.75
N PHE A 110 7.67 -7.29 2.52
CA PHE A 110 6.92 -7.49 3.75
C PHE A 110 5.56 -8.14 3.47
N ALA A 111 4.83 -7.66 2.47
CA ALA A 111 3.56 -8.24 2.04
C ALA A 111 3.73 -9.72 1.63
N TYR A 112 4.74 -10.00 0.83
CA TYR A 112 5.05 -11.37 0.41
C TYR A 112 5.32 -12.28 1.62
N GLY A 113 6.12 -11.80 2.58
CA GLY A 113 6.42 -12.54 3.80
C GLY A 113 5.18 -12.86 4.63
N VAL A 114 4.28 -11.88 4.79
CA VAL A 114 3.03 -12.07 5.52
C VAL A 114 2.10 -13.04 4.79
N PHE A 115 1.93 -12.91 3.47
CA PHE A 115 1.13 -13.84 2.68
C PHE A 115 1.68 -15.27 2.74
N ARG A 116 2.98 -15.42 2.69
CA ARG A 116 3.64 -16.72 2.83
C ARG A 116 3.41 -17.33 4.22
N TRP A 117 3.46 -16.50 5.24
CA TRP A 117 3.18 -16.93 6.61
C TRP A 117 1.73 -17.41 6.75
N ILE A 118 0.77 -16.65 6.23
CA ILE A 118 -0.66 -17.02 6.23
C ILE A 118 -0.86 -18.36 5.52
N LYS A 119 -0.26 -18.53 4.35
CA LYS A 119 -0.35 -19.76 3.58
C LYS A 119 0.23 -20.96 4.35
N ARG A 120 1.30 -20.75 5.08
CA ARG A 120 1.91 -21.79 5.92
C ARG A 120 0.97 -22.19 7.07
N ASP A 121 0.34 -21.23 7.73
CA ASP A 121 -0.58 -21.48 8.84
C ASP A 121 -1.87 -22.20 8.37
N GLU A 122 -2.31 -21.93 7.14
CA GLU A 122 -3.48 -22.59 6.55
C GLU A 122 -3.19 -24.00 6.03
N SER A 123 -1.94 -24.33 5.77
CA SER A 123 -1.54 -25.66 5.33
C SER A 123 -1.57 -26.63 6.52
N PRO A 124 -2.34 -27.72 6.47
CA PRO A 124 -2.29 -28.73 7.54
C PRO A 124 -0.89 -29.35 7.61
N GLU A 125 -0.34 -29.42 8.81
CA GLU A 125 0.90 -30.16 9.02
C GLU A 125 0.67 -31.62 8.63
N GLU A 126 1.52 -32.15 7.78
CA GLU A 126 1.49 -33.58 7.49
C GLU A 126 1.77 -34.35 8.79
N PRO A 127 0.91 -35.32 9.15
CA PRO A 127 1.20 -36.11 10.33
C PRO A 127 2.53 -36.83 10.15
N PRO A 128 3.33 -36.96 11.22
CA PRO A 128 4.60 -37.66 11.12
C PRO A 128 4.36 -39.10 10.61
N PRO A 129 5.25 -39.60 9.74
CA PRO A 129 5.08 -40.95 9.21
C PRO A 129 5.00 -41.95 10.36
N LYS A 130 3.98 -42.79 10.33
CA LYS A 130 3.84 -43.89 11.31
C LYS A 130 5.01 -44.85 11.13
N ARG A 131 5.77 -45.02 12.18
CA ARG A 131 6.81 -46.06 12.25
C ARG A 131 6.23 -47.43 12.50
#